data_c82b8f1fbc91c210ef3a8b31eff77894
#
_entry.id   c82b8f1fbc91c210ef3a8b31eff77894
#
_cell.length_a   1.000
_cell.length_b   1.000
_cell.length_c   1.000
_cell.angle_alpha   90.00
_cell.angle_beta   90.00
_cell.angle_gamma   90.00
#
_symmetry.space_group_name_H-M   'P 1'
#
loop_
_entity.id
_entity.type
_entity.pdbx_description
1 polymer ?
#
loop_
_entity_poly.entity_id
_entity_poly.type
_entity_poly.pdbx_seq_one_letter_code
_entity_poly.pdbx_strand_id
1 'polypeptide(L)'
;MTVGESMASLDGRVVIVTGAGRGIGREHALFFAQEGAHVIVNDHGGANDGSGGDTTPAEEVAAEVRDRGGQAIANTDDVSSWSGAEQMVATAIEVFGDLDVVVNNAGILRDRTLANMTEEEWDSVIAVHLKGHFAPTRHAAAYWRDEHKAGRGKRRNLVHTSSTSGLFSNPGQANYGAAKSGIATMSQIAAKELQRYDVVSNCIAPGARTRLTLATPGLEDIMAAPDAGFDNWHPANVSPLAAYLSTEGCPFTGETFYVKGGVVKRVKSWEMADRIEKSGAWTVEELADTMAPMAQKPPVVADMD
;
A
#
# COMPACT_ATOMS: atom_id res chain seq x y z
N MET A 1 -26.52 -16.85 24.50
CA MET A 1 -25.25 -16.68 23.82
C MET A 1 -25.41 -15.47 22.92
N THR A 2 -24.87 -14.34 23.30
CA THR A 2 -24.78 -13.13 22.47
C THR A 2 -24.00 -13.49 21.21
N VAL A 3 -24.54 -13.18 20.04
CA VAL A 3 -23.88 -13.29 18.76
C VAL A 3 -22.58 -12.48 18.90
N GLY A 4 -21.42 -13.16 18.94
CA GLY A 4 -20.13 -12.52 19.09
C GLY A 4 -19.92 -11.57 17.90
N GLU A 5 -19.48 -10.36 18.19
CA GLU A 5 -19.01 -9.41 17.18
C GLU A 5 -18.06 -10.15 16.23
N SER A 6 -18.32 -10.04 14.93
CA SER A 6 -17.48 -10.71 13.93
C SER A 6 -16.08 -10.10 14.00
N MET A 7 -15.07 -10.87 14.36
CA MET A 7 -13.67 -10.43 14.36
C MET A 7 -13.17 -9.96 12.96
N ALA A 8 -14.00 -10.12 11.94
CA ALA A 8 -13.76 -9.66 10.57
C ALA A 8 -14.50 -8.34 10.25
N SER A 9 -15.10 -7.68 11.24
CA SER A 9 -15.78 -6.39 11.07
C SER A 9 -14.79 -5.20 11.18
N LEU A 10 -15.11 -4.10 10.49
CA LEU A 10 -14.48 -2.80 10.66
C LEU A 10 -15.36 -1.82 11.44
N ASP A 11 -16.46 -2.29 12.01
CA ASP A 11 -17.45 -1.47 12.69
C ASP A 11 -16.81 -0.57 13.76
N GLY A 12 -17.06 0.74 13.64
CA GLY A 12 -16.51 1.77 14.53
C GLY A 12 -14.99 2.01 14.43
N ARG A 13 -14.26 1.32 13.56
CA ARG A 13 -12.81 1.57 13.38
C ARG A 13 -12.57 2.87 12.62
N VAL A 14 -11.62 3.66 13.07
CA VAL A 14 -11.19 4.90 12.40
C VAL A 14 -10.05 4.61 11.44
N VAL A 15 -10.26 4.92 10.17
CA VAL A 15 -9.37 4.53 9.06
C VAL A 15 -8.96 5.76 8.25
N ILE A 16 -7.66 5.95 8.04
CA ILE A 16 -7.14 6.86 7.03
C ILE A 16 -6.88 6.06 5.75
N VAL A 17 -7.41 6.52 4.61
CA VAL A 17 -7.08 6.00 3.28
C VAL A 17 -6.44 7.11 2.48
N THR A 18 -5.17 6.96 2.08
CA THR A 18 -4.46 7.97 1.28
C THR A 18 -4.62 7.71 -0.22
N GLY A 19 -4.69 8.79 -1.02
CA GLY A 19 -5.00 8.69 -2.45
C GLY A 19 -6.41 8.16 -2.70
N ALA A 20 -7.36 8.56 -1.86
CA ALA A 20 -8.69 7.98 -1.80
C ALA A 20 -9.73 8.67 -2.69
N GLY A 21 -9.35 9.69 -3.45
CA GLY A 21 -10.28 10.40 -4.34
C GLY A 21 -10.60 9.64 -5.63
N ARG A 22 -9.78 8.65 -6.02
CA ARG A 22 -9.94 7.93 -7.29
C ARG A 22 -9.41 6.49 -7.20
N GLY A 23 -9.79 5.66 -8.20
CA GLY A 23 -9.24 4.31 -8.40
C GLY A 23 -9.34 3.41 -7.18
N ILE A 24 -8.26 2.69 -6.87
CA ILE A 24 -8.22 1.73 -5.76
C ILE A 24 -8.52 2.40 -4.42
N GLY A 25 -7.96 3.58 -4.16
CA GLY A 25 -8.17 4.29 -2.89
C GLY A 25 -9.62 4.71 -2.68
N ARG A 26 -10.31 5.16 -3.74
CA ARG A 26 -11.76 5.44 -3.70
C ARG A 26 -12.55 4.18 -3.34
N GLU A 27 -12.27 3.07 -4.01
CA GLU A 27 -12.95 1.80 -3.72
C GLU A 27 -12.64 1.29 -2.30
N HIS A 28 -11.44 1.53 -1.79
CA HIS A 28 -11.12 1.26 -0.39
C HIS A 28 -12.00 2.11 0.53
N ALA A 29 -12.06 3.43 0.33
CA ALA A 29 -12.85 4.32 1.19
C ALA A 29 -14.33 3.92 1.23
N LEU A 30 -14.93 3.62 0.07
CA LEU A 30 -16.32 3.18 -0.02
C LEU A 30 -16.55 1.83 0.66
N PHE A 31 -15.67 0.86 0.41
CA PHE A 31 -15.80 -0.49 0.97
C PHE A 31 -15.61 -0.48 2.49
N PHE A 32 -14.60 0.22 3.00
CA PHE A 32 -14.34 0.32 4.44
C PHE A 32 -15.52 0.97 5.18
N ALA A 33 -16.09 2.04 4.59
CA ALA A 33 -17.29 2.66 5.16
C ALA A 33 -18.52 1.73 5.12
N GLN A 34 -18.67 0.93 4.07
CA GLN A 34 -19.72 -0.10 3.99
C GLN A 34 -19.57 -1.18 5.08
N GLU A 35 -18.33 -1.51 5.47
CA GLU A 35 -18.02 -2.43 6.57
C GLU A 35 -18.08 -1.76 7.96
N GLY A 36 -18.59 -0.52 8.06
CA GLY A 36 -18.83 0.20 9.30
C GLY A 36 -17.68 1.09 9.78
N ALA A 37 -16.62 1.26 9.02
CA ALA A 37 -15.51 2.14 9.42
C ALA A 37 -15.87 3.63 9.29
N HIS A 38 -15.24 4.46 10.13
CA HIS A 38 -15.19 5.91 9.99
C HIS A 38 -13.97 6.29 9.15
N VAL A 39 -14.14 6.93 8.01
CA VAL A 39 -13.08 7.07 7.01
C VAL A 39 -12.59 8.50 6.86
N ILE A 40 -11.29 8.71 6.99
CA ILE A 40 -10.61 9.91 6.49
C ILE A 40 -10.24 9.65 5.03
N VAL A 41 -10.93 10.31 4.13
CA VAL A 41 -10.69 10.25 2.68
C VAL A 41 -9.62 11.27 2.34
N ASN A 42 -8.35 10.85 2.30
CA ASN A 42 -7.26 11.75 1.95
C ASN A 42 -6.94 11.67 0.46
N ASP A 43 -6.96 12.82 -0.20
CA ASP A 43 -6.47 12.99 -1.58
C ASP A 43 -6.10 14.45 -1.82
N HIS A 44 -4.86 14.70 -2.24
CA HIS A 44 -4.39 16.04 -2.62
C HIS A 44 -4.95 16.51 -3.97
N GLY A 45 -5.58 15.60 -4.74
CA GLY A 45 -6.24 15.90 -6.00
C GLY A 45 -5.31 16.10 -7.19
N GLY A 46 -4.04 15.68 -7.08
CA GLY A 46 -3.07 15.80 -8.17
C GLY A 46 -3.42 14.99 -9.42
N ALA A 47 -2.79 15.37 -10.54
CA ALA A 47 -2.79 14.58 -11.77
C ALA A 47 -1.99 13.27 -11.62
N ASN A 48 -1.97 12.41 -12.66
CA ASN A 48 -1.25 11.14 -12.63
C ASN A 48 0.25 11.27 -12.38
N ASP A 49 0.84 12.39 -12.80
CA ASP A 49 2.25 12.74 -12.65
C ASP A 49 2.57 13.50 -11.34
N GLY A 50 1.55 13.72 -10.51
CA GLY A 50 1.65 14.45 -9.24
C GLY A 50 1.55 15.96 -9.37
N SER A 51 1.30 16.51 -10.55
CA SER A 51 1.12 17.95 -10.75
C SER A 51 -0.27 18.43 -10.30
N GLY A 52 -0.34 19.70 -9.87
CA GLY A 52 -1.61 20.32 -9.47
C GLY A 52 -2.11 19.86 -8.10
N GLY A 53 -3.29 20.35 -7.75
CA GLY A 53 -4.03 19.96 -6.55
C GLY A 53 -5.51 20.40 -6.73
N ASP A 54 -6.43 19.54 -6.32
CA ASP A 54 -7.86 19.76 -6.39
C ASP A 54 -8.53 19.06 -5.21
N THR A 55 -9.23 19.81 -4.39
CA THR A 55 -9.90 19.28 -3.19
C THR A 55 -11.15 18.46 -3.53
N THR A 56 -11.70 18.63 -4.72
CA THR A 56 -12.96 18.03 -5.19
C THR A 56 -12.98 16.50 -5.07
N PRO A 57 -11.96 15.74 -5.50
CA PRO A 57 -12.01 14.28 -5.46
C PRO A 57 -12.18 13.69 -4.05
N ALA A 58 -11.52 14.26 -3.05
CA ALA A 58 -11.68 13.81 -1.67
C ALA A 58 -13.07 14.12 -1.13
N GLU A 59 -13.58 15.32 -1.41
CA GLU A 59 -14.93 15.74 -0.99
C GLU A 59 -16.04 14.93 -1.67
N GLU A 60 -15.94 14.65 -2.96
CA GLU A 60 -16.89 13.82 -3.70
C GLU A 60 -17.00 12.41 -3.08
N VAL A 61 -15.88 11.78 -2.78
CA VAL A 61 -15.89 10.43 -2.17
C VAL A 61 -16.42 10.48 -0.74
N ALA A 62 -16.01 11.47 0.06
CA ALA A 62 -16.53 11.61 1.41
C ALA A 62 -18.04 11.89 1.43
N ALA A 63 -18.55 12.69 0.48
CA ALA A 63 -19.99 12.92 0.31
C ALA A 63 -20.70 11.62 -0.09
N GLU A 64 -20.17 10.88 -1.06
CA GLU A 64 -20.75 9.60 -1.48
C GLU A 64 -20.81 8.58 -0.34
N VAL A 65 -19.79 8.50 0.53
CA VAL A 65 -19.84 7.67 1.73
C VAL A 65 -20.98 8.09 2.65
N ARG A 66 -21.13 9.40 2.91
CA ARG A 66 -22.21 9.92 3.77
C ARG A 66 -23.60 9.68 3.17
N ASP A 67 -23.76 9.86 1.87
CA ASP A 67 -25.01 9.61 1.14
C ASP A 67 -25.44 8.13 1.22
N ARG A 68 -24.46 7.21 1.34
CA ARG A 68 -24.70 5.78 1.57
C ARG A 68 -24.92 5.43 3.04
N GLY A 69 -24.94 6.40 3.95
CA GLY A 69 -25.19 6.23 5.38
C GLY A 69 -23.93 5.92 6.20
N GLY A 70 -22.74 5.96 5.61
CA GLY A 70 -21.46 5.81 6.30
C GLY A 70 -20.95 7.11 6.92
N GLN A 71 -19.80 7.05 7.57
CA GLN A 71 -19.14 8.21 8.16
C GLN A 71 -17.80 8.48 7.48
N ALA A 72 -17.65 9.65 6.87
CA ALA A 72 -16.41 10.07 6.24
C ALA A 72 -16.24 11.58 6.25
N ILE A 73 -14.99 12.01 6.31
CA ILE A 73 -14.56 13.38 6.06
C ILE A 73 -13.45 13.40 5.01
N ALA A 74 -13.40 14.47 4.24
CA ALA A 74 -12.31 14.71 3.31
C ALA A 74 -11.10 15.31 4.04
N ASN A 75 -9.92 14.97 3.56
CA ASN A 75 -8.64 15.55 3.95
C ASN A 75 -7.80 15.76 2.70
N THR A 76 -7.17 16.91 2.54
CA THR A 76 -6.43 17.28 1.33
C THR A 76 -4.94 17.50 1.58
N ASP A 77 -4.44 17.11 2.75
CA ASP A 77 -3.04 17.20 3.09
C ASP A 77 -2.17 16.35 2.14
N ASP A 78 -1.01 16.86 1.80
CA ASP A 78 -0.01 16.17 0.99
C ASP A 78 0.71 15.11 1.84
N VAL A 79 0.59 13.83 1.44
CA VAL A 79 1.27 12.70 2.10
C VAL A 79 2.79 12.81 2.11
N SER A 80 3.38 13.51 1.14
CA SER A 80 4.83 13.72 1.04
C SER A 80 5.33 14.84 1.98
N SER A 81 4.42 15.67 2.49
CA SER A 81 4.69 16.68 3.50
C SER A 81 4.70 16.06 4.89
N TRP A 82 5.77 16.33 5.66
CA TRP A 82 5.87 15.85 7.04
C TRP A 82 4.75 16.40 7.93
N SER A 83 4.50 17.70 7.83
CA SER A 83 3.42 18.36 8.58
C SER A 83 2.03 17.99 8.07
N GLY A 84 1.88 17.76 6.75
CA GLY A 84 0.61 17.27 6.18
C GLY A 84 0.25 15.88 6.74
N ALA A 85 1.21 14.96 6.78
CA ALA A 85 1.01 13.65 7.36
C ALA A 85 0.69 13.70 8.88
N GLU A 86 1.30 14.63 9.61
CA GLU A 86 0.98 14.87 11.03
C GLU A 86 -0.45 15.38 11.20
N GLN A 87 -0.84 16.38 10.38
CA GLN A 87 -2.19 16.96 10.42
C GLN A 87 -3.26 15.93 10.05
N MET A 88 -3.01 15.07 9.09
CA MET A 88 -3.92 13.98 8.69
C MET A 88 -4.22 13.04 9.88
N VAL A 89 -3.20 12.64 10.64
CA VAL A 89 -3.35 11.82 11.85
C VAL A 89 -4.09 12.60 12.95
N ALA A 90 -3.74 13.86 13.15
CA ALA A 90 -4.42 14.73 14.12
C ALA A 90 -5.92 14.88 13.78
N THR A 91 -6.25 15.09 12.51
CA THR A 91 -7.64 15.19 12.03
C THR A 91 -8.46 13.94 12.37
N ALA A 92 -7.90 12.73 12.18
CA ALA A 92 -8.59 11.50 12.53
C ALA A 92 -8.93 11.45 14.03
N ILE A 93 -7.99 11.83 14.89
CA ILE A 93 -8.15 11.83 16.33
C ILE A 93 -9.12 12.92 16.78
N GLU A 94 -9.04 14.12 16.22
CA GLU A 94 -9.93 15.24 16.56
C GLU A 94 -11.39 14.97 16.19
N VAL A 95 -11.64 14.37 15.03
CA VAL A 95 -13.01 14.20 14.50
C VAL A 95 -13.65 12.91 15.01
N PHE A 96 -12.91 11.81 15.05
CA PHE A 96 -13.46 10.50 15.38
C PHE A 96 -12.96 9.95 16.73
N GLY A 97 -12.09 10.68 17.43
CA GLY A 97 -11.62 10.35 18.78
C GLY A 97 -10.47 9.34 18.84
N ASP A 98 -10.10 8.73 17.71
CA ASP A 98 -9.03 7.70 17.64
C ASP A 98 -8.49 7.54 16.21
N LEU A 99 -7.51 6.64 16.05
CA LEU A 99 -7.01 6.16 14.77
C LEU A 99 -6.65 4.67 14.89
N ASP A 100 -7.30 3.81 14.11
CA ASP A 100 -7.11 2.36 14.15
C ASP A 100 -6.30 1.81 12.99
N VAL A 101 -6.48 2.39 11.80
CA VAL A 101 -5.92 1.87 10.56
C VAL A 101 -5.35 3.00 9.70
N VAL A 102 -4.18 2.75 9.10
CA VAL A 102 -3.67 3.58 8.00
C VAL A 102 -3.49 2.71 6.76
N VAL A 103 -4.26 3.03 5.71
CA VAL A 103 -4.11 2.45 4.37
C VAL A 103 -3.31 3.42 3.52
N ASN A 104 -2.02 3.18 3.39
CA ASN A 104 -1.12 3.94 2.54
C ASN A 104 -1.26 3.48 1.09
N ASN A 105 -1.97 4.26 0.27
CA ASN A 105 -2.26 3.92 -1.12
C ASN A 105 -1.88 5.02 -2.11
N ALA A 106 -1.71 6.26 -1.69
CA ALA A 106 -1.36 7.39 -2.57
C ALA A 106 -0.16 7.08 -3.48
N GLY A 107 -0.23 7.54 -4.72
CA GLY A 107 0.83 7.28 -5.69
C GLY A 107 0.66 8.02 -7.00
N ILE A 108 1.79 8.20 -7.70
CA ILE A 108 1.92 8.82 -9.02
C ILE A 108 2.80 7.95 -9.92
N LEU A 109 2.81 8.22 -11.23
CA LEU A 109 3.73 7.61 -12.19
C LEU A 109 4.49 8.68 -12.98
N ARG A 110 5.80 8.49 -13.08
CA ARG A 110 6.70 9.21 -13.97
C ARG A 110 7.69 8.22 -14.58
N ASP A 111 7.15 7.36 -15.45
CA ASP A 111 7.87 6.25 -16.07
C ASP A 111 8.86 6.76 -17.11
N ARG A 112 10.09 6.26 -17.02
CA ARG A 112 11.19 6.59 -17.94
C ARG A 112 12.23 5.49 -17.88
N THR A 113 12.86 5.20 -19.01
CA THR A 113 14.03 4.30 -19.01
C THR A 113 15.14 4.87 -18.14
N LEU A 114 15.88 4.02 -17.44
CA LEU A 114 16.87 4.40 -16.43
C LEU A 114 17.84 5.49 -16.93
N ALA A 115 18.34 5.35 -18.17
CA ALA A 115 19.32 6.29 -18.74
C ALA A 115 18.73 7.67 -19.10
N ASN A 116 17.40 7.79 -19.20
CA ASN A 116 16.72 9.02 -19.58
C ASN A 116 15.89 9.65 -18.45
N MET A 117 15.85 9.01 -17.29
CA MET A 117 15.09 9.49 -16.11
C MET A 117 15.75 10.76 -15.56
N THR A 118 14.95 11.79 -15.34
CA THR A 118 15.40 13.02 -14.72
C THR A 118 15.39 12.94 -13.20
N GLU A 119 16.13 13.82 -12.53
CA GLU A 119 16.10 13.95 -11.07
C GLU A 119 14.70 14.26 -10.56
N GLU A 120 13.96 15.16 -11.22
CA GLU A 120 12.58 15.51 -10.86
C GLU A 120 11.62 14.31 -10.98
N GLU A 121 11.73 13.49 -12.04
CA GLU A 121 10.95 12.26 -12.20
C GLU A 121 11.27 11.23 -11.11
N TRP A 122 12.50 11.15 -10.67
CA TRP A 122 12.92 10.30 -9.56
C TRP A 122 12.40 10.84 -8.23
N ASP A 123 12.72 12.08 -7.88
CA ASP A 123 12.44 12.67 -6.57
C ASP A 123 10.94 12.74 -6.29
N SER A 124 10.12 13.14 -7.26
CA SER A 124 8.68 13.23 -7.10
C SER A 124 8.04 11.87 -6.79
N VAL A 125 8.47 10.81 -7.47
CA VAL A 125 7.97 9.45 -7.23
C VAL A 125 8.42 8.93 -5.86
N ILE A 126 9.69 9.12 -5.48
CA ILE A 126 10.19 8.75 -4.16
C ILE A 126 9.47 9.53 -3.05
N ALA A 127 9.22 10.82 -3.25
CA ALA A 127 8.52 11.65 -2.27
C ALA A 127 7.09 11.17 -2.03
N VAL A 128 6.29 10.98 -3.08
CA VAL A 128 4.88 10.59 -2.93
C VAL A 128 4.74 9.14 -2.46
N HIS A 129 5.53 8.22 -3.02
CA HIS A 129 5.41 6.81 -2.67
C HIS A 129 6.14 6.48 -1.37
N LEU A 130 7.47 6.57 -1.33
CA LEU A 130 8.24 6.04 -0.21
C LEU A 130 8.09 6.92 1.03
N LYS A 131 8.32 8.22 0.91
CA LYS A 131 8.15 9.16 2.01
C LYS A 131 6.67 9.31 2.39
N GLY A 132 5.75 9.35 1.39
CA GLY A 132 4.31 9.46 1.60
C GLY A 132 3.66 8.23 2.25
N HIS A 133 4.33 7.07 2.24
CA HIS A 133 3.95 5.92 3.06
C HIS A 133 4.63 5.99 4.44
N PHE A 134 5.86 6.47 4.50
CA PHE A 134 6.62 6.56 5.75
C PHE A 134 6.04 7.60 6.72
N ALA A 135 5.74 8.81 6.26
CA ALA A 135 5.35 9.92 7.12
C ALA A 135 4.02 9.66 7.87
N PRO A 136 2.90 9.25 7.20
CA PRO A 136 1.67 8.88 7.91
C PRO A 136 1.89 7.70 8.87
N THR A 137 2.64 6.67 8.45
CA THR A 137 2.99 5.54 9.31
C THR A 137 3.73 5.96 10.56
N ARG A 138 4.72 6.84 10.43
CA ARG A 138 5.51 7.34 11.58
C ARG A 138 4.65 8.12 12.57
N HIS A 139 3.76 9.00 12.09
CA HIS A 139 2.90 9.79 12.99
C HIS A 139 1.85 8.90 13.67
N ALA A 140 1.22 7.98 12.95
CA ALA A 140 0.32 6.98 13.51
C ALA A 140 1.02 6.08 14.55
N ALA A 141 2.21 5.57 14.23
CA ALA A 141 2.99 4.73 15.15
C ALA A 141 3.38 5.46 16.44
N ALA A 142 3.68 6.76 16.37
CA ALA A 142 3.94 7.57 17.56
C ALA A 142 2.71 7.68 18.45
N TYR A 143 1.55 7.98 17.86
CA TYR A 143 0.27 8.03 18.56
C TYR A 143 -0.06 6.68 19.21
N TRP A 144 0.00 5.57 18.48
CA TRP A 144 -0.30 4.23 18.98
C TRP A 144 0.64 3.78 20.10
N ARG A 145 1.93 4.11 20.00
CA ARG A 145 2.89 3.88 21.08
C ARG A 145 2.48 4.60 22.34
N ASP A 146 2.06 5.86 22.23
CA ASP A 146 1.73 6.70 23.38
C ASP A 146 0.38 6.25 24.01
N GLU A 147 -0.60 5.85 23.20
CA GLU A 147 -1.83 5.20 23.64
C GLU A 147 -1.55 3.87 24.39
N HIS A 148 -0.65 3.04 23.84
CA HIS A 148 -0.26 1.81 24.49
C HIS A 148 0.40 2.05 25.86
N LYS A 149 1.32 3.03 25.95
CA LYS A 149 1.96 3.42 27.22
C LYS A 149 0.97 3.98 28.24
N ALA A 150 -0.10 4.61 27.77
CA ALA A 150 -1.17 5.15 28.62
C ALA A 150 -2.20 4.07 29.04
N GLY A 151 -1.99 2.80 28.69
CA GLY A 151 -2.90 1.70 29.03
C GLY A 151 -4.15 1.63 28.13
N ARG A 152 -4.18 2.35 27.01
CA ARG A 152 -5.27 2.35 26.01
C ARG A 152 -4.89 1.61 24.72
N GLY A 153 -3.90 0.72 24.82
CA GLY A 153 -3.46 -0.10 23.69
C GLY A 153 -4.57 -1.04 23.21
N LYS A 154 -4.72 -1.13 21.88
CA LYS A 154 -5.60 -2.10 21.20
C LYS A 154 -4.96 -2.47 19.85
N ARG A 155 -5.52 -3.47 19.16
CA ARG A 155 -5.06 -3.88 17.83
C ARG A 155 -5.17 -2.72 16.83
N ARG A 156 -4.05 -2.40 16.17
CA ARG A 156 -3.92 -1.39 15.13
C ARG A 156 -3.33 -2.00 13.86
N ASN A 157 -3.66 -1.44 12.69
CA ASN A 157 -3.27 -2.04 11.43
C ASN A 157 -2.65 -1.01 10.47
N LEU A 158 -1.59 -1.43 9.80
CA LEU A 158 -1.00 -0.76 8.65
C LEU A 158 -1.22 -1.62 7.41
N VAL A 159 -1.75 -1.04 6.36
CA VAL A 159 -1.83 -1.65 5.02
C VAL A 159 -1.07 -0.75 4.05
N HIS A 160 -0.01 -1.29 3.46
CA HIS A 160 0.82 -0.57 2.50
C HIS A 160 0.58 -1.08 1.09
N THR A 161 0.58 -0.17 0.11
CA THR A 161 0.40 -0.53 -1.30
C THR A 161 1.74 -0.55 -2.02
N SER A 162 2.27 -1.75 -2.25
CA SER A 162 3.40 -2.02 -3.14
C SER A 162 2.91 -2.23 -4.59
N SER A 163 3.66 -2.94 -5.38
CA SER A 163 3.36 -3.28 -6.77
C SER A 163 4.17 -4.50 -7.22
N THR A 164 3.68 -5.23 -8.21
CA THR A 164 4.46 -6.23 -8.93
C THR A 164 5.75 -5.66 -9.50
N SER A 165 5.75 -4.40 -9.93
CA SER A 165 6.97 -3.69 -10.38
C SER A 165 8.02 -3.53 -9.27
N GLY A 166 7.61 -3.38 -8.02
CA GLY A 166 8.52 -3.34 -6.87
C GLY A 166 8.99 -4.73 -6.42
N LEU A 167 8.17 -5.76 -6.62
CA LEU A 167 8.48 -7.12 -6.19
C LEU A 167 9.26 -7.92 -7.23
N PHE A 168 8.97 -7.68 -8.52
CA PHE A 168 9.50 -8.50 -9.64
C PHE A 168 10.18 -7.68 -10.73
N SER A 169 10.31 -6.37 -10.53
CA SER A 169 10.90 -5.40 -11.44
C SER A 169 10.08 -5.17 -12.72
N ASN A 170 10.16 -3.95 -13.25
CA ASN A 170 9.56 -3.60 -14.53
C ASN A 170 10.45 -2.57 -15.25
N PRO A 171 10.92 -2.85 -16.49
CA PRO A 171 11.69 -1.90 -17.26
C PRO A 171 10.96 -0.55 -17.43
N GLY A 172 11.68 0.56 -17.32
CA GLY A 172 11.10 1.91 -17.41
C GLY A 172 10.55 2.46 -16.09
N GLN A 173 10.59 1.70 -15.00
CA GLN A 173 10.05 2.08 -13.69
C GLN A 173 11.09 2.02 -12.58
N ALA A 174 12.30 2.51 -12.81
CA ALA A 174 13.37 2.47 -11.82
C ALA A 174 13.02 3.22 -10.52
N ASN A 175 12.42 4.42 -10.62
CA ASN A 175 11.93 5.21 -9.49
C ASN A 175 10.75 4.51 -8.77
N TYR A 176 9.73 4.12 -9.52
CA TYR A 176 8.53 3.47 -9.00
C TYR A 176 8.83 2.09 -8.39
N GLY A 177 9.59 1.25 -9.11
CA GLY A 177 10.00 -0.07 -8.63
C GLY A 177 10.83 0.02 -7.35
N ALA A 178 11.81 0.94 -7.28
CA ALA A 178 12.60 1.18 -6.08
C ALA A 178 11.72 1.61 -4.90
N ALA A 179 10.80 2.56 -5.10
CA ALA A 179 9.89 3.02 -4.06
C ALA A 179 8.98 1.88 -3.57
N LYS A 180 8.37 1.12 -4.49
CA LYS A 180 7.44 0.03 -4.16
C LYS A 180 8.13 -1.18 -3.50
N SER A 181 9.38 -1.48 -3.86
CA SER A 181 10.21 -2.45 -3.14
C SER A 181 10.55 -1.97 -1.72
N GLY A 182 10.94 -0.70 -1.59
CA GLY A 182 11.21 -0.05 -0.31
C GLY A 182 9.99 -0.06 0.62
N ILE A 183 8.78 0.16 0.09
CA ILE A 183 7.51 0.09 0.84
C ILE A 183 7.28 -1.33 1.40
N ALA A 184 7.48 -2.38 0.60
CA ALA A 184 7.33 -3.76 1.08
C ALA A 184 8.30 -4.08 2.21
N THR A 185 9.56 -3.65 2.08
CA THR A 185 10.57 -3.79 3.14
C THR A 185 10.21 -2.98 4.39
N MET A 186 9.75 -1.73 4.23
CA MET A 186 9.32 -0.87 5.33
C MET A 186 8.13 -1.48 6.09
N SER A 187 7.17 -2.10 5.40
CA SER A 187 6.07 -2.83 6.03
C SER A 187 6.56 -3.95 6.93
N GLN A 188 7.57 -4.73 6.49
CA GLN A 188 8.16 -5.80 7.31
C GLN A 188 8.92 -5.26 8.53
N ILE A 189 9.60 -4.11 8.39
CA ILE A 189 10.27 -3.45 9.50
C ILE A 189 9.23 -2.96 10.51
N ALA A 190 8.18 -2.28 10.04
CA ALA A 190 7.08 -1.81 10.89
C ALA A 190 6.41 -2.96 11.66
N ALA A 191 6.17 -4.11 11.01
CA ALA A 191 5.64 -5.31 11.65
C ALA A 191 6.50 -5.78 12.83
N LYS A 192 7.82 -5.75 12.69
CA LYS A 192 8.76 -6.17 13.76
C LYS A 192 8.87 -5.15 14.89
N GLU A 193 8.96 -3.86 14.53
CA GLU A 193 9.19 -2.79 15.52
C GLU A 193 7.94 -2.47 16.35
N LEU A 194 6.75 -2.53 15.72
CA LEU A 194 5.51 -2.09 16.33
C LEU A 194 4.70 -3.22 16.96
N GLN A 195 5.10 -4.48 16.79
CA GLN A 195 4.43 -5.64 17.40
C GLN A 195 4.22 -5.47 18.90
N ARG A 196 5.19 -4.91 19.62
CA ARG A 196 5.10 -4.64 21.06
C ARG A 196 4.01 -3.65 21.46
N TYR A 197 3.43 -2.93 20.53
CA TYR A 197 2.31 -2.00 20.72
C TYR A 197 1.00 -2.54 20.16
N ASP A 198 0.96 -3.83 19.82
CA ASP A 198 -0.16 -4.53 19.16
C ASP A 198 -0.53 -3.92 17.80
N VAL A 199 0.47 -3.50 17.04
CA VAL A 199 0.30 -3.03 15.67
C VAL A 199 0.77 -4.10 14.70
N VAL A 200 -0.07 -4.44 13.74
CA VAL A 200 0.28 -5.30 12.59
C VAL A 200 0.47 -4.47 11.33
N SER A 201 1.38 -4.90 10.47
CA SER A 201 1.69 -4.22 9.22
C SER A 201 1.80 -5.23 8.09
N ASN A 202 1.00 -5.03 7.04
CA ASN A 202 1.00 -5.88 5.86
C ASN A 202 1.06 -5.03 4.59
N CYS A 203 1.40 -5.68 3.48
CA CYS A 203 1.55 -5.04 2.19
C CYS A 203 0.67 -5.73 1.14
N ILE A 204 0.07 -4.95 0.24
CA ILE A 204 -0.64 -5.46 -0.94
C ILE A 204 0.09 -5.01 -2.21
N ALA A 205 0.09 -5.86 -3.23
CA ALA A 205 0.53 -5.55 -4.59
C ALA A 205 -0.65 -5.77 -5.53
N PRO A 206 -1.46 -4.73 -5.79
CA PRO A 206 -2.70 -4.86 -6.52
C PRO A 206 -2.50 -4.92 -8.04
N GLY A 207 -3.32 -5.74 -8.73
CA GLY A 207 -3.56 -5.67 -10.16
C GLY A 207 -4.96 -5.12 -10.42
N ALA A 208 -5.07 -3.88 -10.92
CA ALA A 208 -6.36 -3.23 -11.16
C ALA A 208 -6.28 -2.22 -12.30
N ARG A 209 -7.38 -2.08 -13.04
CA ARG A 209 -7.56 -1.01 -14.03
C ARG A 209 -7.81 0.30 -13.33
N THR A 210 -6.82 1.18 -13.41
CA THR A 210 -6.88 2.52 -12.83
C THR A 210 -6.39 3.54 -13.86
N ARG A 211 -6.64 4.80 -13.61
CA ARG A 211 -6.07 5.89 -14.40
C ARG A 211 -4.52 5.79 -14.52
N LEU A 212 -3.86 5.34 -13.45
CA LEU A 212 -2.40 5.15 -13.42
C LEU A 212 -1.99 3.99 -14.33
N THR A 213 -2.63 2.83 -14.23
CA THR A 213 -2.27 1.66 -15.05
C THR A 213 -2.59 1.87 -16.54
N LEU A 214 -3.67 2.56 -16.86
CA LEU A 214 -4.05 2.90 -18.24
C LEU A 214 -3.14 3.95 -18.89
N ALA A 215 -2.32 4.67 -18.12
CA ALA A 215 -1.30 5.56 -18.67
C ALA A 215 -0.10 4.79 -19.26
N THR A 216 0.03 3.49 -18.98
CA THR A 216 1.08 2.64 -19.54
C THR A 216 0.65 2.11 -20.91
N PRO A 217 1.40 2.39 -22.00
CA PRO A 217 1.03 1.95 -23.34
C PRO A 217 0.83 0.43 -23.43
N GLY A 218 -0.25 0.01 -24.11
CA GLY A 218 -0.57 -1.39 -24.36
C GLY A 218 -1.34 -2.10 -23.24
N LEU A 219 -1.60 -1.45 -22.11
CA LEU A 219 -2.42 -2.04 -21.05
C LEU A 219 -3.93 -1.79 -21.22
N GLU A 220 -4.34 -0.85 -22.06
CA GLU A 220 -5.75 -0.52 -22.29
C GLU A 220 -6.54 -1.73 -22.81
N ASP A 221 -6.00 -2.43 -23.81
CA ASP A 221 -6.67 -3.61 -24.38
C ASP A 221 -6.66 -4.81 -23.42
N ILE A 222 -5.54 -5.01 -22.70
CA ILE A 222 -5.38 -6.11 -21.73
C ILE A 222 -6.31 -5.95 -20.53
N MET A 223 -6.54 -4.70 -20.11
CA MET A 223 -7.35 -4.37 -18.95
C MET A 223 -8.76 -3.91 -19.33
N ALA A 224 -9.19 -4.05 -20.58
CA ALA A 224 -10.54 -3.66 -21.00
C ALA A 224 -11.61 -4.30 -20.11
N ALA A 225 -12.68 -3.55 -19.82
CA ALA A 225 -13.82 -4.10 -19.11
C ALA A 225 -14.53 -5.12 -20.01
N PRO A 226 -14.92 -6.28 -19.52
CA PRO A 226 -15.70 -7.21 -20.30
C PRO A 226 -17.10 -6.67 -20.55
N ASP A 227 -17.70 -7.00 -21.70
CA ASP A 227 -19.08 -6.62 -22.02
C ASP A 227 -20.11 -7.20 -21.05
N ALA A 228 -19.77 -8.35 -20.45
CA ALA A 228 -20.60 -9.03 -19.44
C ALA A 228 -19.73 -9.93 -18.53
N GLY A 229 -20.24 -10.21 -17.33
CA GLY A 229 -19.60 -11.09 -16.37
C GLY A 229 -18.68 -10.37 -15.41
N PHE A 230 -17.75 -11.10 -14.79
CA PHE A 230 -16.88 -10.59 -13.74
C PHE A 230 -15.70 -9.82 -14.35
N ASP A 231 -15.55 -8.56 -13.94
CA ASP A 231 -14.42 -7.72 -14.35
C ASP A 231 -13.22 -7.95 -13.42
N ASN A 232 -12.28 -8.78 -13.85
CA ASN A 232 -11.07 -9.10 -13.09
C ASN A 232 -10.16 -7.90 -12.78
N TRP A 233 -10.27 -6.82 -13.56
CA TRP A 233 -9.45 -5.62 -13.40
C TRP A 233 -10.16 -4.49 -12.66
N HIS A 234 -11.42 -4.70 -12.23
CA HIS A 234 -12.14 -3.66 -11.48
C HIS A 234 -11.43 -3.35 -10.16
N PRO A 235 -11.14 -2.07 -9.84
CA PRO A 235 -10.36 -1.70 -8.65
C PRO A 235 -11.03 -2.10 -7.33
N ALA A 236 -12.35 -2.22 -7.29
CA ALA A 236 -13.09 -2.67 -6.11
C ALA A 236 -12.68 -4.09 -5.64
N ASN A 237 -12.17 -4.94 -6.54
CA ASN A 237 -11.75 -6.30 -6.18
C ASN A 237 -10.57 -6.34 -5.19
N VAL A 238 -9.84 -5.23 -5.04
CA VAL A 238 -8.71 -5.12 -4.11
C VAL A 238 -9.17 -4.84 -2.68
N SER A 239 -10.30 -4.17 -2.53
CA SER A 239 -10.76 -3.63 -1.26
C SER A 239 -11.11 -4.68 -0.19
N PRO A 240 -11.70 -5.84 -0.52
CA PRO A 240 -11.96 -6.88 0.47
C PRO A 240 -10.70 -7.40 1.19
N LEU A 241 -9.58 -7.55 0.45
CA LEU A 241 -8.31 -7.95 1.08
C LEU A 241 -7.77 -6.84 1.98
N ALA A 242 -7.75 -5.60 1.52
CA ALA A 242 -7.29 -4.46 2.33
C ALA A 242 -8.12 -4.32 3.61
N ALA A 243 -9.44 -4.48 3.52
CA ALA A 243 -10.35 -4.47 4.66
C ALA A 243 -10.07 -5.63 5.63
N TYR A 244 -9.91 -6.86 5.14
CA TYR A 244 -9.56 -7.99 5.97
C TYR A 244 -8.23 -7.80 6.71
N LEU A 245 -7.21 -7.29 6.03
CA LEU A 245 -5.92 -6.96 6.67
C LEU A 245 -6.02 -5.81 7.69
N SER A 246 -7.13 -5.09 7.71
CA SER A 246 -7.43 -3.97 8.61
C SER A 246 -8.34 -4.35 9.79
N THR A 247 -8.77 -5.61 9.90
CA THR A 247 -9.61 -6.08 11.01
C THR A 247 -8.78 -6.34 12.28
N GLU A 248 -9.43 -6.31 13.45
CA GLU A 248 -8.77 -6.67 14.72
C GLU A 248 -8.33 -8.14 14.74
N GLY A 249 -9.10 -9.01 14.11
CA GLY A 249 -8.83 -10.44 14.02
C GLY A 249 -7.79 -10.84 12.99
N CYS A 250 -7.20 -9.91 12.24
CA CYS A 250 -6.21 -10.22 11.22
C CYS A 250 -4.99 -10.95 11.84
N PRO A 251 -4.71 -12.21 11.43
CA PRO A 251 -3.59 -12.96 11.98
C PRO A 251 -2.25 -12.64 11.30
N PHE A 252 -2.28 -11.89 10.20
CA PHE A 252 -1.10 -11.61 9.39
C PHE A 252 -0.36 -10.37 9.86
N THR A 253 0.99 -10.44 9.88
CA THR A 253 1.86 -9.29 10.05
C THR A 253 3.20 -9.54 9.34
N GLY A 254 3.73 -8.53 8.67
CA GLY A 254 4.96 -8.62 7.87
C GLY A 254 4.80 -9.32 6.53
N GLU A 255 3.56 -9.58 6.12
CA GLU A 255 3.27 -10.31 4.89
C GLU A 255 3.00 -9.37 3.71
N THR A 256 3.25 -9.89 2.50
CA THR A 256 2.92 -9.22 1.24
C THR A 256 2.00 -10.11 0.43
N PHE A 257 0.92 -9.51 -0.09
CA PHE A 257 -0.08 -10.23 -0.90
C PHE A 257 -0.25 -9.57 -2.26
N TYR A 258 -0.17 -10.36 -3.32
CA TYR A 258 -0.68 -9.99 -4.63
C TYR A 258 -2.20 -10.20 -4.66
N VAL A 259 -2.94 -9.27 -5.27
CA VAL A 259 -4.40 -9.35 -5.41
C VAL A 259 -4.86 -8.82 -6.76
N LYS A 260 -5.64 -9.62 -7.49
CA LYS A 260 -6.27 -9.24 -8.76
C LYS A 260 -7.58 -10.02 -8.95
N GLY A 261 -8.69 -9.33 -9.19
CA GLY A 261 -9.99 -9.99 -9.34
C GLY A 261 -10.29 -10.88 -8.13
N GLY A 262 -10.57 -12.15 -8.39
CA GLY A 262 -10.82 -13.17 -7.37
C GLY A 262 -9.57 -13.88 -6.84
N VAL A 263 -8.37 -13.46 -7.25
CA VAL A 263 -7.10 -14.16 -6.90
C VAL A 263 -6.35 -13.39 -5.82
N VAL A 264 -5.96 -14.09 -4.76
CA VAL A 264 -5.02 -13.60 -3.74
C VAL A 264 -3.87 -14.58 -3.62
N LYS A 265 -2.64 -14.09 -3.79
CA LYS A 265 -1.40 -14.89 -3.62
C LYS A 265 -0.53 -14.26 -2.54
N ARG A 266 -0.03 -15.05 -1.58
CA ARG A 266 0.99 -14.58 -0.64
C ARG A 266 2.35 -14.61 -1.32
N VAL A 267 3.05 -13.49 -1.31
CA VAL A 267 4.38 -13.34 -1.93
C VAL A 267 5.45 -13.63 -0.89
N LYS A 268 6.39 -14.51 -1.22
CA LYS A 268 7.60 -14.70 -0.42
C LYS A 268 8.52 -13.49 -0.58
N SER A 269 9.07 -13.05 0.54
CA SER A 269 10.16 -12.06 0.56
C SER A 269 11.45 -12.63 -0.06
N TRP A 270 12.50 -11.82 -0.08
CA TRP A 270 13.83 -12.26 -0.50
C TRP A 270 14.25 -13.54 0.23
N GLU A 271 14.65 -14.55 -0.53
CA GLU A 271 15.08 -15.87 -0.07
C GLU A 271 16.55 -16.11 -0.52
N MET A 272 17.36 -16.68 0.35
CA MET A 272 18.71 -17.13 -0.03
C MET A 272 18.58 -18.44 -0.80
N ALA A 273 18.83 -18.40 -2.11
CA ALA A 273 18.62 -19.56 -2.99
C ALA A 273 19.83 -20.51 -3.03
N ASP A 274 21.03 -19.95 -3.10
CA ASP A 274 22.26 -20.72 -3.25
C ASP A 274 23.30 -20.33 -2.20
N ARG A 275 24.16 -21.30 -1.82
CA ARG A 275 25.25 -21.11 -0.87
C ARG A 275 26.51 -21.76 -1.40
N ILE A 276 27.63 -21.03 -1.34
CA ILE A 276 28.99 -21.56 -1.46
C ILE A 276 29.76 -21.23 -0.18
N GLU A 277 30.71 -22.07 0.19
CA GLU A 277 31.42 -21.94 1.47
C GLU A 277 32.83 -22.51 1.36
N LYS A 278 33.78 -21.84 1.96
CA LYS A 278 35.14 -22.39 2.21
C LYS A 278 35.71 -21.84 3.49
N SER A 279 36.79 -22.46 3.95
CA SER A 279 37.61 -21.95 5.06
C SER A 279 38.60 -20.89 4.54
N GLY A 280 38.42 -19.63 4.97
CA GLY A 280 39.27 -18.50 4.59
C GLY A 280 38.64 -17.56 3.57
N ALA A 281 39.39 -16.55 3.13
CA ALA A 281 38.93 -15.56 2.18
C ALA A 281 38.88 -16.12 0.74
N TRP A 282 37.91 -15.66 -0.03
CA TRP A 282 37.79 -15.96 -1.47
C TRP A 282 38.78 -15.12 -2.27
N THR A 283 39.38 -15.73 -3.32
CA THR A 283 40.00 -14.97 -4.42
C THR A 283 38.96 -14.76 -5.55
N VAL A 284 39.23 -13.81 -6.44
CA VAL A 284 38.37 -13.55 -7.62
C VAL A 284 38.29 -14.79 -8.53
N GLU A 285 39.39 -15.47 -8.72
CA GLU A 285 39.49 -16.68 -9.55
C GLU A 285 38.66 -17.82 -8.97
N GLU A 286 38.80 -18.10 -7.66
CA GLU A 286 38.00 -19.12 -6.97
C GLU A 286 36.50 -18.82 -7.04
N LEU A 287 36.08 -17.54 -6.91
CA LEU A 287 34.67 -17.15 -7.07
C LEU A 287 34.20 -17.35 -8.50
N ALA A 288 35.02 -17.00 -9.50
CA ALA A 288 34.65 -17.19 -10.90
C ALA A 288 34.34 -18.67 -11.20
N ASP A 289 35.20 -19.58 -10.75
CA ASP A 289 35.03 -21.01 -10.95
C ASP A 289 33.82 -21.57 -10.17
N THR A 290 33.71 -21.18 -8.89
CA THR A 290 32.70 -21.75 -7.98
C THR A 290 31.29 -21.21 -8.25
N MET A 291 31.14 -19.96 -8.69
CA MET A 291 29.84 -19.35 -8.97
C MET A 291 29.35 -19.60 -10.41
N ALA A 292 30.20 -20.01 -11.35
CA ALA A 292 29.81 -20.27 -12.72
C ALA A 292 28.56 -21.20 -12.87
N PRO A 293 28.39 -22.27 -12.09
CA PRO A 293 27.19 -23.10 -12.12
C PRO A 293 25.92 -22.39 -11.68
N MET A 294 26.01 -21.37 -10.82
CA MET A 294 24.83 -20.59 -10.37
C MET A 294 24.25 -19.74 -11.50
N ALA A 295 25.10 -19.21 -12.38
CA ALA A 295 24.68 -18.39 -13.54
C ALA A 295 23.90 -19.15 -14.60
N GLN A 296 23.97 -20.48 -14.59
CA GLN A 296 23.26 -21.35 -15.54
C GLN A 296 21.82 -21.65 -15.11
N LYS A 297 21.42 -21.29 -13.88
CA LYS A 297 20.05 -21.45 -13.43
C LYS A 297 19.17 -20.35 -14.06
N PRO A 298 17.98 -20.72 -14.58
CA PRO A 298 17.08 -19.68 -15.09
C PRO A 298 16.74 -18.69 -13.96
N PRO A 299 16.58 -17.40 -14.30
CA PRO A 299 16.11 -16.43 -13.33
C PRO A 299 14.74 -16.87 -12.80
N VAL A 300 14.51 -16.64 -11.51
CA VAL A 300 13.19 -16.90 -10.93
C VAL A 300 12.22 -15.90 -11.57
N VAL A 301 11.43 -16.37 -12.52
CA VAL A 301 10.35 -15.60 -13.13
C VAL A 301 9.14 -15.71 -12.21
N ALA A 302 8.60 -14.59 -11.79
CA ALA A 302 7.37 -14.60 -11.02
C ALA A 302 6.23 -15.10 -11.91
N ASP A 303 5.61 -16.20 -11.51
CA ASP A 303 4.35 -16.64 -12.07
C ASP A 303 3.25 -15.68 -11.58
N MET A 304 2.83 -14.80 -12.48
CA MET A 304 1.78 -13.80 -12.21
C MET A 304 0.40 -14.24 -12.76
N ASP A 305 0.29 -15.42 -13.36
CA ASP A 305 -0.97 -15.96 -13.89
C ASP A 305 -1.85 -16.60 -12.80
#